data_e9f6f015de40b38a0261da6efe4bb321
#
_entry.id   e9f6f015de40b38a0261da6efe4bb321
#
_cell.length_a   1.000
_cell.length_b   1.000
_cell.length_c   1.000
_cell.angle_alpha   90.00
_cell.angle_beta   90.00
_cell.angle_gamma   90.00
#
_symmetry.space_group_name_H-M   'P 1'
#
loop_
_entity.id
_entity.type
_entity.pdbx_description
1 polymer ?
#
loop_
_entity_poly.entity_id
_entity_poly.type
_entity_poly.pdbx_seq_one_letter_code
_entity_poly.pdbx_strand_id
1 'polypeptide(L)'
;MNYKNFINNEWFDSDSGRTFEVVNPFTETVIAKVPASGKSDVDKAVRAAQAAFKDWGTMTAGDRRDYLQALAQKSLAHADSLAKTISIEMGKPLKDAITEIEDLSEYLQYYSELARDQVGRIVSPVEKKSMSLVRYEPYGVVGCIIPWNYPLSLMGWKLAPALAAGNTIIMKPSEITSTSL
;
A
#
# COMPACT_ATOMS: atom_id res chain seq x y z
N MET A 1 -8.01 21.38 -3.04
CA MET A 1 -6.56 21.04 -3.08
C MET A 1 -6.23 20.36 -4.41
N ASN A 2 -4.97 20.41 -4.88
CA ASN A 2 -4.53 19.67 -6.05
C ASN A 2 -3.55 18.60 -5.60
N TYR A 3 -3.90 17.36 -5.82
CA TYR A 3 -3.04 16.21 -5.53
C TYR A 3 -2.24 15.81 -6.76
N LYS A 4 -1.21 15.00 -6.56
CA LYS A 4 -0.32 14.48 -7.60
C LYS A 4 -0.07 12.99 -7.39
N ASN A 5 0.39 12.31 -8.40
CA ASN A 5 0.92 10.95 -8.26
C ASN A 5 2.22 10.99 -7.45
N PHE A 6 2.35 10.12 -6.46
CA PHE A 6 3.58 9.94 -5.69
C PHE A 6 4.34 8.71 -6.23
N ILE A 7 5.45 8.94 -6.90
CA ILE A 7 6.25 7.89 -7.54
C ILE A 7 7.72 8.14 -7.24
N ASN A 8 8.41 7.15 -6.69
CA ASN A 8 9.86 7.23 -6.40
C ASN A 8 10.24 8.43 -5.54
N ASN A 9 9.45 8.69 -4.47
CA ASN A 9 9.60 9.83 -3.55
C ASN A 9 9.42 11.22 -4.18
N GLU A 10 8.80 11.31 -5.34
CA GLU A 10 8.53 12.56 -6.06
C GLU A 10 7.05 12.67 -6.44
N TRP A 11 6.59 13.92 -6.56
CA TRP A 11 5.21 14.24 -6.90
C TRP A 11 5.09 14.65 -8.37
N PHE A 12 4.26 13.93 -9.14
CA PHE A 12 4.04 14.14 -10.58
C PHE A 12 2.58 14.40 -10.92
N ASP A 13 2.35 15.32 -11.83
CA ASP A 13 1.07 15.41 -12.50
C ASP A 13 0.91 14.21 -13.46
N SER A 14 -0.33 13.86 -13.85
CA SER A 14 -0.51 12.84 -14.88
C SER A 14 0.05 13.32 -16.21
N ASP A 15 0.63 12.42 -17.00
CA ASP A 15 1.19 12.75 -18.33
C ASP A 15 0.14 13.34 -19.27
N SER A 16 -1.13 13.03 -19.07
CA SER A 16 -2.24 13.59 -19.85
C SER A 16 -2.64 14.99 -19.40
N GLY A 17 -2.16 15.47 -18.26
CA GLY A 17 -2.62 16.69 -17.60
C GLY A 17 -4.08 16.67 -17.13
N ARG A 18 -4.80 15.56 -17.35
CA ARG A 18 -6.20 15.42 -16.94
C ARG A 18 -6.32 15.16 -15.44
N THR A 19 -7.36 15.71 -14.86
CA THR A 19 -7.74 15.48 -13.46
C THR A 19 -9.22 15.13 -13.38
N PHE A 20 -9.64 14.56 -12.26
CA PHE A 20 -11.03 14.44 -11.86
C PHE A 20 -11.22 15.06 -10.48
N GLU A 21 -12.46 15.39 -10.16
CA GLU A 21 -12.82 16.04 -8.91
C GLU A 21 -13.26 15.01 -7.87
N VAL A 22 -12.77 15.20 -6.65
CA VAL A 22 -13.27 14.48 -5.47
C VAL A 22 -14.28 15.41 -4.79
N VAL A 23 -15.48 14.89 -4.56
CA VAL A 23 -16.61 15.65 -4.03
C VAL A 23 -16.96 15.13 -2.64
N ASN A 24 -17.14 16.05 -1.69
CA ASN A 24 -17.70 15.71 -0.38
C ASN A 24 -19.17 15.30 -0.55
N PRO A 25 -19.58 14.08 -0.22
CA PRO A 25 -20.94 13.59 -0.48
C PRO A 25 -22.02 14.26 0.37
N PHE A 26 -21.65 14.90 1.48
CA PHE A 26 -22.59 15.60 2.36
C PHE A 26 -22.86 17.04 1.91
N THR A 27 -21.81 17.76 1.47
CA THR A 27 -21.92 19.17 1.09
C THR A 27 -22.01 19.38 -0.41
N GLU A 28 -21.80 18.32 -1.20
CA GLU A 28 -21.72 18.34 -2.67
C GLU A 28 -20.66 19.31 -3.23
N THR A 29 -19.70 19.69 -2.39
CA THR A 29 -18.61 20.59 -2.78
C THR A 29 -17.38 19.84 -3.23
N VAL A 30 -16.69 20.38 -4.23
CA VAL A 30 -15.39 19.85 -4.68
C VAL A 30 -14.34 20.15 -3.61
N ILE A 31 -13.72 19.10 -3.08
CA ILE A 31 -12.68 19.19 -2.05
C ILE A 31 -11.26 19.07 -2.61
N ALA A 32 -11.12 18.33 -3.70
CA ALA A 32 -9.81 18.08 -4.33
C ALA A 32 -9.94 17.84 -5.84
N LYS A 33 -8.80 18.04 -6.54
CA LYS A 33 -8.56 17.52 -7.88
C LYS A 33 -7.41 16.55 -7.81
N VAL A 34 -7.59 15.38 -8.42
CA VAL A 34 -6.60 14.29 -8.43
C VAL A 34 -6.26 13.89 -9.87
N PRO A 35 -5.06 13.40 -10.13
CA PRO A 35 -4.64 13.02 -11.48
C PRO A 35 -5.52 11.91 -12.07
N ALA A 36 -6.03 12.10 -13.28
CA ALA A 36 -6.63 11.04 -14.09
C ALA A 36 -5.51 10.29 -14.84
N SER A 37 -4.78 9.47 -14.09
CA SER A 37 -3.59 8.76 -14.56
C SER A 37 -3.94 7.74 -15.65
N GLY A 38 -3.04 7.60 -16.61
CA GLY A 38 -3.16 6.67 -17.71
C GLY A 38 -2.07 5.60 -17.73
N LYS A 39 -1.98 4.89 -18.85
CA LYS A 39 -1.01 3.81 -19.03
C LYS A 39 0.45 4.28 -18.80
N SER A 40 0.83 5.46 -19.31
CA SER A 40 2.19 5.99 -19.16
C SER A 40 2.56 6.25 -17.71
N ASP A 41 1.61 6.75 -16.89
CA ASP A 41 1.82 6.98 -15.45
C ASP A 41 2.00 5.65 -14.72
N VAL A 42 1.18 4.64 -15.06
CA VAL A 42 1.33 3.28 -14.52
C VAL A 42 2.69 2.68 -14.91
N ASP A 43 3.10 2.82 -16.17
CA ASP A 43 4.40 2.34 -16.64
C ASP A 43 5.58 3.00 -15.89
N LYS A 44 5.46 4.28 -15.52
CA LYS A 44 6.44 4.97 -14.66
C LYS A 44 6.47 4.36 -13.25
N ALA A 45 5.30 4.17 -12.63
CA ALA A 45 5.20 3.57 -11.31
C ALA A 45 5.77 2.14 -11.28
N VAL A 46 5.47 1.33 -12.31
CA VAL A 46 6.02 -0.03 -12.45
C VAL A 46 7.54 -0.01 -12.54
N ARG A 47 8.12 0.86 -13.37
CA ARG A 47 9.59 0.98 -13.48
C ARG A 47 10.24 1.39 -12.16
N ALA A 48 9.65 2.34 -11.45
CA ALA A 48 10.13 2.76 -10.12
C ALA A 48 10.07 1.62 -9.11
N ALA A 49 8.96 0.90 -9.06
CA ALA A 49 8.78 -0.25 -8.18
C ALA A 49 9.75 -1.39 -8.53
N GLN A 50 10.00 -1.67 -9.82
CA GLN A 50 11.00 -2.65 -10.26
C GLN A 50 12.42 -2.26 -9.86
N ALA A 51 12.76 -0.98 -9.92
CA ALA A 51 14.06 -0.49 -9.48
C ALA A 51 14.23 -0.68 -7.96
N ALA A 52 13.22 -0.29 -7.17
CA ALA A 52 13.22 -0.43 -5.71
C ALA A 52 13.20 -1.91 -5.25
N PHE A 53 12.66 -2.82 -6.05
CA PHE A 53 12.61 -4.24 -5.73
C PHE A 53 14.01 -4.86 -5.57
N LYS A 54 15.02 -4.35 -6.26
CA LYS A 54 16.40 -4.86 -6.17
C LYS A 54 16.92 -4.81 -4.73
N ASP A 55 16.60 -3.74 -4.02
CA ASP A 55 17.02 -3.54 -2.63
C ASP A 55 15.99 -4.13 -1.66
N TRP A 56 14.72 -3.79 -1.82
CA TRP A 56 13.65 -4.25 -0.93
C TRP A 56 13.48 -5.78 -0.91
N GLY A 57 13.51 -6.42 -2.08
CA GLY A 57 13.35 -7.87 -2.21
C GLY A 57 14.50 -8.68 -1.60
N THR A 58 15.68 -8.06 -1.42
CA THR A 58 16.85 -8.66 -0.80
C THR A 58 17.04 -8.32 0.67
N MET A 59 16.25 -7.37 1.21
CA MET A 59 16.26 -7.03 2.63
C MET A 59 15.95 -8.25 3.50
N THR A 60 16.51 -8.28 4.70
CA THR A 60 16.15 -9.29 5.68
C THR A 60 14.70 -9.12 6.13
N ALA A 61 14.08 -10.20 6.57
CA ALA A 61 12.73 -10.13 7.16
C ALA A 61 12.69 -9.20 8.39
N GLY A 62 13.79 -9.12 9.14
CA GLY A 62 13.93 -8.20 10.28
C GLY A 62 13.88 -6.73 9.87
N ASP A 63 14.62 -6.36 8.82
CA ASP A 63 14.60 -4.98 8.32
C ASP A 63 13.21 -4.59 7.81
N ARG A 64 12.55 -5.46 7.03
CA ARG A 64 11.18 -5.22 6.55
C ARG A 64 10.17 -5.09 7.69
N ARG A 65 10.30 -5.92 8.74
CA ARG A 65 9.50 -5.79 9.96
C ARG A 65 9.62 -4.38 10.55
N ASP A 66 10.84 -3.87 10.71
CA ASP A 66 11.07 -2.58 11.34
C ASP A 66 10.44 -1.43 10.54
N TYR A 67 10.46 -1.49 9.21
CA TYR A 67 9.74 -0.55 8.35
C TYR A 67 8.22 -0.63 8.52
N LEU A 68 7.65 -1.83 8.57
CA LEU A 68 6.20 -2.01 8.77
C LEU A 68 5.75 -1.51 10.14
N GLN A 69 6.51 -1.77 11.19
CA GLN A 69 6.23 -1.28 12.53
C GLN A 69 6.32 0.25 12.59
N ALA A 70 7.33 0.84 11.95
CA ALA A 70 7.44 2.30 11.86
C ALA A 70 6.26 2.92 11.10
N LEU A 71 5.77 2.26 10.03
CA LEU A 71 4.59 2.71 9.30
C LEU A 71 3.33 2.62 10.17
N ALA A 72 3.16 1.54 10.94
CA ALA A 72 2.04 1.39 11.88
C ALA A 72 1.99 2.52 12.90
N GLN A 73 3.14 2.83 13.51
CA GLN A 73 3.24 3.93 14.47
C GLN A 73 2.94 5.30 13.84
N LYS A 74 3.45 5.55 12.63
CA LYS A 74 3.16 6.79 11.90
C LYS A 74 1.69 6.91 11.54
N SER A 75 1.03 5.84 11.13
CA SER A 75 -0.40 5.84 10.83
C SER A 75 -1.22 6.27 12.06
N LEU A 76 -0.93 5.70 13.24
CA LEU A 76 -1.58 6.08 14.49
C LEU A 76 -1.28 7.53 14.90
N ALA A 77 -0.05 7.99 14.73
CA ALA A 77 0.32 9.37 15.05
C ALA A 77 -0.43 10.41 14.19
N HIS A 78 -0.93 10.01 13.02
CA HIS A 78 -1.71 10.84 12.11
C HIS A 78 -3.19 10.46 12.05
N ALA A 79 -3.69 9.65 12.99
CA ALA A 79 -5.04 9.09 12.96
C ALA A 79 -6.12 10.16 12.80
N ASP A 80 -6.08 11.23 13.59
CA ASP A 80 -7.07 12.30 13.52
C ASP A 80 -7.14 12.99 12.14
N SER A 81 -6.00 13.23 11.52
CA SER A 81 -5.94 13.89 10.20
C SER A 81 -6.42 12.96 9.09
N LEU A 82 -6.00 11.70 9.11
CA LEU A 82 -6.42 10.69 8.16
C LEU A 82 -7.93 10.41 8.28
N ALA A 83 -8.44 10.26 9.50
CA ALA A 83 -9.87 10.02 9.76
C ALA A 83 -10.73 11.19 9.26
N LYS A 84 -10.30 12.43 9.47
CA LYS A 84 -10.99 13.61 8.94
C LYS A 84 -11.00 13.60 7.42
N THR A 85 -9.90 13.24 6.78
CA THR A 85 -9.81 13.13 5.32
C THR A 85 -10.82 12.10 4.79
N ILE A 86 -10.84 10.90 5.36
CA ILE A 86 -11.81 9.84 5.01
C ILE A 86 -13.25 10.35 5.20
N SER A 87 -13.55 10.97 6.33
CA SER A 87 -14.90 11.49 6.61
C SER A 87 -15.33 12.55 5.61
N ILE A 88 -14.43 13.42 5.18
CA ILE A 88 -14.70 14.49 4.24
C ILE A 88 -14.89 13.95 2.81
N GLU A 89 -14.07 12.98 2.37
CA GLU A 89 -14.13 12.51 0.98
C GLU A 89 -15.21 11.46 0.72
N MET A 90 -15.63 10.69 1.73
CA MET A 90 -16.62 9.63 1.52
C MET A 90 -17.83 9.66 2.48
N GLY A 91 -17.86 10.58 3.43
CA GLY A 91 -19.00 10.70 4.37
C GLY A 91 -19.01 9.68 5.50
N LYS A 92 -17.91 8.95 5.75
CA LYS A 92 -17.82 8.00 6.86
C LYS A 92 -17.90 8.73 8.21
N PRO A 93 -18.65 8.22 9.21
CA PRO A 93 -18.60 8.76 10.57
C PRO A 93 -17.16 8.80 11.10
N LEU A 94 -16.77 9.89 11.76
CA LEU A 94 -15.39 10.12 12.20
C LEU A 94 -14.89 8.99 13.11
N LYS A 95 -15.75 8.46 13.99
CA LYS A 95 -15.43 7.34 14.87
C LYS A 95 -15.03 6.10 14.06
N ASP A 96 -15.78 5.76 13.02
CA ASP A 96 -15.53 4.58 12.19
C ASP A 96 -14.28 4.80 11.32
N ALA A 97 -14.00 6.04 10.93
CA ALA A 97 -12.78 6.38 10.22
C ALA A 97 -11.54 6.25 11.12
N ILE A 98 -11.62 6.57 12.42
CA ILE A 98 -10.54 6.33 13.39
C ILE A 98 -10.28 4.83 13.54
N THR A 99 -11.32 4.02 13.72
CA THR A 99 -11.18 2.56 13.81
C THR A 99 -10.49 1.97 12.58
N GLU A 100 -10.76 2.53 11.39
CA GLU A 100 -10.10 2.08 10.15
C GLU A 100 -8.58 2.29 10.16
N ILE A 101 -8.10 3.33 10.83
CA ILE A 101 -6.66 3.58 10.97
C ILE A 101 -6.05 2.67 12.04
N GLU A 102 -6.80 2.37 13.09
CA GLU A 102 -6.41 1.37 14.10
C GLU A 102 -6.26 0.00 13.44
N ASP A 103 -7.23 -0.43 12.63
CA ASP A 103 -7.17 -1.65 11.82
C ASP A 103 -5.92 -1.68 10.92
N LEU A 104 -5.65 -0.58 10.19
CA LEU A 104 -4.45 -0.49 9.35
C LEU A 104 -3.17 -0.74 10.16
N SER A 105 -3.07 -0.11 11.33
CA SER A 105 -1.93 -0.29 12.24
C SER A 105 -1.82 -1.74 12.71
N GLU A 106 -2.93 -2.37 13.07
CA GLU A 106 -2.97 -3.78 13.50
C GLU A 106 -2.49 -4.72 12.39
N TYR A 107 -2.96 -4.54 11.15
CA TYR A 107 -2.49 -5.35 10.02
C TYR A 107 -1.01 -5.17 9.75
N LEU A 108 -0.51 -3.95 9.81
CA LEU A 108 0.92 -3.67 9.63
C LEU A 108 1.76 -4.37 10.72
N GLN A 109 1.32 -4.32 11.98
CA GLN A 109 1.99 -5.01 13.08
C GLN A 109 1.94 -6.52 12.91
N TYR A 110 0.77 -7.09 12.62
CA TYR A 110 0.59 -8.52 12.43
C TYR A 110 1.49 -9.08 11.32
N TYR A 111 1.46 -8.48 10.14
CA TYR A 111 2.30 -8.94 9.02
C TYR A 111 3.77 -8.62 9.21
N SER A 112 4.13 -7.62 10.01
CA SER A 112 5.53 -7.37 10.37
C SER A 112 6.14 -8.56 11.11
N GLU A 113 5.40 -9.15 12.05
CA GLU A 113 5.86 -10.34 12.78
C GLU A 113 5.87 -11.59 11.87
N LEU A 114 4.83 -11.77 11.05
CA LEU A 114 4.77 -12.88 10.09
C LEU A 114 5.89 -12.84 9.04
N ALA A 115 6.50 -11.68 8.78
CA ALA A 115 7.62 -11.59 7.83
C ALA A 115 8.78 -12.53 8.19
N ARG A 116 8.96 -12.85 9.47
CA ARG A 116 10.02 -13.75 9.98
C ARG A 116 9.60 -15.21 10.02
N ASP A 117 8.31 -15.51 9.86
CA ASP A 117 7.76 -16.86 9.98
C ASP A 117 7.56 -17.52 8.60
N GLN A 118 8.21 -17.03 7.58
CA GLN A 118 8.20 -17.64 6.26
C GLN A 118 9.05 -18.89 6.27
N VAL A 119 8.39 -20.03 6.46
CA VAL A 119 9.05 -21.33 6.46
C VAL A 119 9.00 -21.97 5.09
N GLY A 120 10.15 -22.38 4.60
CA GLY A 120 10.27 -23.33 3.51
C GLY A 120 10.13 -24.78 4.00
N ARG A 121 10.47 -25.71 3.17
CA ARG A 121 10.55 -27.11 3.56
C ARG A 121 11.73 -27.83 2.91
N ILE A 122 12.26 -28.81 3.61
CA ILE A 122 13.21 -29.77 3.05
C ILE A 122 12.39 -30.95 2.52
N VAL A 123 12.60 -31.29 1.26
CA VAL A 123 11.92 -32.41 0.59
C VAL A 123 12.90 -33.60 0.51
N SER A 124 12.38 -34.81 0.68
CA SER A 124 13.22 -36.03 0.53
C SER A 124 13.91 -36.03 -0.83
N PRO A 125 15.20 -36.30 -0.89
CA PRO A 125 15.94 -36.29 -2.13
C PRO A 125 15.47 -37.40 -3.07
N VAL A 126 15.41 -37.12 -4.36
CA VAL A 126 15.10 -38.10 -5.42
C VAL A 126 16.32 -38.93 -5.74
N GLU A 127 17.50 -38.34 -5.57
CA GLU A 127 18.79 -39.00 -5.84
C GLU A 127 19.69 -39.03 -4.61
N LYS A 128 20.54 -40.07 -4.51
CA LYS A 128 21.57 -40.16 -3.46
C LYS A 128 22.50 -38.94 -3.57
N LYS A 129 22.76 -38.28 -2.45
CA LYS A 129 23.66 -37.13 -2.34
C LYS A 129 23.04 -35.81 -2.89
N SER A 130 21.74 -35.73 -3.14
CA SER A 130 21.04 -34.50 -3.43
C SER A 130 20.30 -33.98 -2.20
N MET A 131 20.01 -32.66 -2.18
CA MET A 131 19.14 -31.99 -1.21
C MET A 131 18.13 -31.17 -1.98
N SER A 132 16.84 -31.32 -1.66
CA SER A 132 15.77 -30.58 -2.28
C SER A 132 15.15 -29.63 -1.25
N LEU A 133 15.11 -28.34 -1.58
CA LEU A 133 14.57 -27.29 -0.74
C LEU A 133 13.42 -26.59 -1.47
N VAL A 134 12.36 -26.31 -0.74
CA VAL A 134 11.31 -25.37 -1.21
C VAL A 134 11.50 -24.07 -0.45
N ARG A 135 11.63 -22.99 -1.19
CA ARG A 135 11.75 -21.63 -0.67
C ARG A 135 10.68 -20.75 -1.32
N TYR A 136 10.05 -19.93 -0.51
CA TYR A 136 9.16 -18.89 -1.01
C TYR A 136 9.96 -17.64 -1.35
N GLU A 137 9.65 -17.03 -2.48
CA GLU A 137 10.28 -15.81 -2.97
C GLU A 137 9.23 -14.79 -3.34
N PRO A 138 9.53 -13.47 -3.22
CA PRO A 138 8.59 -12.43 -3.63
C PRO A 138 8.35 -12.47 -5.14
N TYR A 139 7.13 -12.13 -5.55
CA TYR A 139 6.77 -12.01 -6.98
C TYR A 139 7.46 -10.83 -7.68
N GLY A 140 7.85 -9.81 -6.93
CA GLY A 140 8.44 -8.57 -7.44
C GLY A 140 7.54 -7.38 -7.25
N VAL A 141 6.91 -6.88 -8.30
CA VAL A 141 5.98 -5.73 -8.25
C VAL A 141 4.53 -6.23 -8.17
N VAL A 142 3.81 -5.77 -7.17
CA VAL A 142 2.39 -6.11 -6.94
C VAL A 142 1.51 -4.89 -7.15
N GLY A 143 0.44 -5.03 -7.94
CA GLY A 143 -0.60 -4.00 -8.10
C GLY A 143 -1.69 -4.17 -7.04
N CYS A 144 -1.96 -3.12 -6.28
CA CYS A 144 -3.01 -3.08 -5.25
C CYS A 144 -4.11 -2.13 -5.69
N ILE A 145 -5.28 -2.67 -6.04
CA ILE A 145 -6.49 -1.89 -6.35
C ILE A 145 -7.33 -1.81 -5.08
N ILE A 146 -7.58 -0.59 -4.61
CA ILE A 146 -8.24 -0.31 -3.34
C ILE A 146 -9.65 0.22 -3.60
N PRO A 147 -10.70 -0.40 -3.03
CA PRO A 147 -12.07 0.11 -3.11
C PRO A 147 -12.29 1.30 -2.18
N TRP A 148 -13.44 1.95 -2.32
CA TRP A 148 -13.76 3.20 -1.63
C TRP A 148 -14.28 3.04 -0.21
N ASN A 149 -14.90 1.91 0.12
CA ASN A 149 -15.68 1.76 1.36
C ASN A 149 -14.85 1.63 2.64
N TYR A 150 -13.63 1.10 2.55
CA TYR A 150 -12.64 1.01 3.63
C TYR A 150 -11.24 1.26 3.06
N PRO A 151 -10.93 2.49 2.62
CA PRO A 151 -9.72 2.77 1.86
C PRO A 151 -8.44 2.37 2.60
N LEU A 152 -8.27 2.74 3.86
CA LEU A 152 -7.05 2.44 4.61
C LEU A 152 -7.01 1.01 5.14
N SER A 153 -8.11 0.45 5.66
CA SER A 153 -8.14 -0.96 6.08
C SER A 153 -7.82 -1.90 4.92
N LEU A 154 -8.50 -1.70 3.76
CA LEU A 154 -8.29 -2.56 2.60
C LEU A 154 -6.95 -2.31 1.90
N MET A 155 -6.39 -1.12 2.07
CA MET A 155 -4.97 -0.89 1.76
C MET A 155 -4.09 -1.77 2.64
N GLY A 156 -4.30 -1.75 3.95
CA GLY A 156 -3.55 -2.55 4.91
C GLY A 156 -3.53 -4.04 4.58
N TRP A 157 -4.69 -4.60 4.20
CA TRP A 157 -4.82 -6.01 3.81
C TRP A 157 -3.97 -6.42 2.61
N LYS A 158 -3.59 -5.49 1.75
CA LYS A 158 -2.78 -5.74 0.56
C LYS A 158 -1.33 -5.30 0.73
N LEU A 159 -1.15 -4.11 1.30
CA LEU A 159 0.16 -3.50 1.50
C LEU A 159 1.01 -4.29 2.49
N ALA A 160 0.46 -4.60 3.67
CA ALA A 160 1.23 -5.22 4.73
C ALA A 160 1.77 -6.60 4.34
N PRO A 161 0.98 -7.58 3.85
CA PRO A 161 1.49 -8.87 3.43
C PRO A 161 2.43 -8.77 2.21
N ALA A 162 2.16 -7.87 1.26
CA ALA A 162 3.00 -7.71 0.08
C ALA A 162 4.40 -7.23 0.44
N LEU A 163 4.49 -6.19 1.28
CA LEU A 163 5.78 -5.66 1.76
C LEU A 163 6.49 -6.65 2.69
N ALA A 164 5.78 -7.30 3.60
CA ALA A 164 6.32 -8.33 4.49
C ALA A 164 6.99 -9.47 3.71
N ALA A 165 6.35 -9.91 2.63
CA ALA A 165 6.87 -10.94 1.74
C ALA A 165 8.04 -10.49 0.85
N GLY A 166 8.39 -9.18 0.85
CA GLY A 166 9.50 -8.64 0.08
C GLY A 166 9.12 -8.11 -1.31
N ASN A 167 7.81 -7.96 -1.61
CA ASN A 167 7.37 -7.34 -2.84
C ASN A 167 7.40 -5.81 -2.74
N THR A 168 7.59 -5.13 -3.86
CA THR A 168 7.27 -3.71 -4.01
C THR A 168 5.85 -3.56 -4.55
N ILE A 169 5.23 -2.40 -4.33
CA ILE A 169 3.81 -2.21 -4.61
C ILE A 169 3.52 -0.96 -5.40
N ILE A 170 2.43 -1.02 -6.15
CA ILE A 170 1.76 0.13 -6.75
C ILE A 170 0.34 0.14 -6.24
N MET A 171 -0.08 1.25 -5.64
CA MET A 171 -1.43 1.41 -5.15
C MET A 171 -2.25 2.27 -6.10
N LYS A 172 -3.43 1.78 -6.46
CA LYS A 172 -4.45 2.52 -7.19
C LYS A 172 -5.67 2.66 -6.28
N PRO A 173 -5.90 3.84 -5.67
CA PRO A 173 -7.12 4.10 -4.91
C PRO A 173 -8.37 4.12 -5.80
N SER A 174 -9.54 4.03 -5.18
CA SER A 174 -10.77 4.40 -5.86
C SER A 174 -10.78 5.90 -6.17
N GLU A 175 -11.43 6.29 -7.26
CA GLU A 175 -11.66 7.69 -7.62
C GLU A 175 -12.46 8.46 -6.57
N ILE A 176 -13.24 7.76 -5.74
CA ILE A 176 -14.06 8.36 -4.67
C ILE A 176 -13.19 8.69 -3.44
N THR A 177 -12.17 7.86 -3.16
CA THR A 177 -11.33 7.96 -1.96
C THR A 177 -9.85 8.04 -2.34
N SER A 178 -9.49 9.05 -3.11
CA SER A 178 -8.13 9.22 -3.63
C SER A 178 -7.25 10.12 -2.74
N THR A 179 -7.81 10.79 -1.75
CA THR A 179 -7.07 11.78 -0.96
C THR A 179 -6.60 11.26 0.40
N SER A 180 -7.13 10.13 0.85
CA SER A 180 -6.76 9.46 2.11
C SER A 180 -5.62 8.44 1.95
N LEU A 181 -5.25 8.07 0.72
CA LEU A 181 -4.23 7.06 0.38
C LEU A 181 -2.90 7.64 -0.05
#